data_38c39e177e5a33acd52cefde551c1063
#
_entry.id   38c39e177e5a33acd52cefde551c1063
#
_cell.length_a   1.000
_cell.length_b   1.000
_cell.length_c   1.000
_cell.angle_alpha   90.00
_cell.angle_beta   90.00
_cell.angle_gamma   90.00
#
_symmetry.space_group_name_H-M   'P 1'
#
loop_
_entity.id
_entity.type
_entity.pdbx_description
1 polymer ?
#
loop_
_entity_poly.entity_id
_entity_poly.type
_entity_poly.pdbx_seq_one_letter_code
_entity_poly.pdbx_strand_id
1 'polypeptide(L)'
;SALLQQIAKGSIETGEPICELPITERDKKRVRGSKVADLNNSPGREGHAIMAGTFIGEFAEQTPWVHLDIAGTATSAASHELGPSGATGVMVRTLATMVCSFEAN
;
A
#
# COMPACT_ATOMS: atom_id res chain seq x y z
N SER A 1 -6.64 -3.25 10.62
CA SER A 1 -6.29 -2.13 11.49
C SER A 1 -7.28 -0.98 11.34
N ALA A 2 -7.35 -0.12 12.35
CA ALA A 2 -8.24 1.06 12.31
C ALA A 2 -7.87 2.01 11.16
N LEU A 3 -6.58 2.20 10.90
CA LEU A 3 -6.09 3.03 9.80
C LEU A 3 -6.52 2.48 8.44
N LEU A 4 -6.39 1.17 8.23
CA LEU A 4 -6.82 0.52 7.00
C LEU A 4 -8.34 0.67 6.80
N GLN A 5 -9.14 0.57 7.85
CA GLN A 5 -10.59 0.77 7.77
C GLN A 5 -10.94 2.19 7.36
N GLN A 6 -10.23 3.20 7.85
CA GLN A 6 -10.44 4.59 7.45
C GLN A 6 -10.10 4.80 5.97
N ILE A 7 -9.01 4.21 5.49
CA ILE A 7 -8.64 4.26 4.06
C ILE A 7 -9.68 3.52 3.21
N ALA A 8 -10.13 2.36 3.64
CA ALA A 8 -11.16 1.59 2.94
C ALA A 8 -12.47 2.37 2.82
N LYS A 9 -12.88 3.07 3.87
CA LYS A 9 -14.05 3.95 3.84
C LYS A 9 -13.88 5.05 2.80
N GLY A 10 -12.73 5.74 2.80
CA GLY A 10 -12.43 6.77 1.81
C GLY A 10 -12.41 6.22 0.38
N SER A 11 -11.92 5.00 0.18
CA SER A 11 -11.88 4.36 -1.13
C SER A 11 -13.27 4.10 -1.70
N ILE A 12 -14.22 3.71 -0.85
CA ILE A 12 -15.62 3.52 -1.24
C ILE A 12 -16.23 4.86 -1.65
N GLU A 13 -16.02 5.91 -0.87
CA GLU A 13 -16.58 7.25 -1.14
C GLU A 13 -16.04 7.86 -2.43
N THR A 14 -14.79 7.59 -2.78
CA THR A 14 -14.13 8.15 -3.96
C THR A 14 -14.21 7.27 -5.21
N GLY A 15 -14.67 6.03 -5.07
CA GLY A 15 -14.72 5.08 -6.19
C GLY A 15 -13.34 4.57 -6.62
N GLU A 16 -12.36 4.59 -5.71
CA GLU A 16 -11.03 4.01 -5.95
C GLU A 16 -10.91 2.67 -5.20
N PRO A 17 -11.31 1.54 -5.80
CA PRO A 17 -11.39 0.27 -5.09
C PRO A 17 -10.01 -0.21 -4.62
N ILE A 18 -9.97 -0.78 -3.43
CA ILE A 18 -8.78 -1.40 -2.87
C ILE A 18 -9.04 -2.85 -2.50
N CYS A 19 -7.97 -3.62 -2.44
CA CYS A 19 -8.01 -5.01 -1.98
C CYS A 19 -6.92 -5.20 -0.92
N GLU A 20 -7.29 -5.73 0.22
CA GLU A 20 -6.32 -6.03 1.29
C GLU A 20 -5.56 -7.32 0.96
N LEU A 21 -4.23 -7.24 1.04
CA LEU A 21 -3.35 -8.40 0.95
C LEU A 21 -2.76 -8.71 2.32
N PRO A 22 -2.76 -9.96 2.76
CA PRO A 22 -2.22 -10.32 4.07
C PRO A 22 -0.70 -10.32 4.07
N ILE A 23 -0.09 -9.83 5.14
CA ILE A 23 1.32 -10.03 5.44
C ILE A 23 1.40 -11.11 6.53
N THR A 24 2.08 -12.20 6.22
CA THR A 24 2.19 -13.36 7.12
C THR A 24 3.57 -13.44 7.76
N GLU A 25 3.71 -14.29 8.79
CA GLU A 25 5.02 -14.55 9.39
C GLU A 25 6.02 -15.15 8.40
N ARG A 26 5.54 -15.90 7.40
CA ARG A 26 6.38 -16.41 6.31
C ARG A 26 6.99 -15.26 5.49
N ASP A 27 6.21 -14.23 5.21
CA ASP A 27 6.66 -13.06 4.45
C ASP A 27 7.73 -12.29 5.24
N LYS A 28 7.51 -12.10 6.53
CA LYS A 28 8.49 -11.46 7.42
C LYS A 28 9.80 -12.24 7.48
N LYS A 29 9.74 -13.57 7.55
CA LYS A 29 10.94 -14.43 7.52
C LYS A 29 11.73 -14.26 6.23
N ARG A 30 11.06 -14.11 5.09
CA ARG A 30 11.72 -13.87 3.80
C ARG A 30 12.49 -12.55 3.79
N VAL A 31 11.89 -11.49 4.29
CA VAL A 31 12.54 -10.16 4.40
C VAL A 31 13.69 -10.19 5.39
N ARG A 32 13.59 -10.94 6.48
CA ARG A 32 14.63 -11.07 7.52
C ARG A 32 15.70 -12.12 7.21
N GLY A 33 15.56 -12.84 6.11
CA GLY A 33 16.40 -14.00 5.76
C GLY A 33 17.69 -13.67 5.01
N SER A 34 18.36 -12.57 5.32
CA SER A 34 19.68 -12.26 4.76
C SER A 34 20.80 -12.87 5.58
N LYS A 35 21.86 -13.30 4.88
CA LYS A 35 23.09 -13.79 5.52
C LYS A 35 24.16 -12.69 5.72
N VAL A 36 23.94 -11.54 5.12
CA VAL A 36 24.93 -10.45 5.04
C VAL A 36 24.38 -9.10 5.50
N ALA A 37 23.10 -9.00 5.79
CA ALA A 37 22.43 -7.76 6.21
C ALA A 37 21.28 -8.09 7.16
N ASP A 38 20.74 -7.06 7.82
CA ASP A 38 19.61 -7.20 8.73
C ASP A 38 18.33 -7.58 7.98
N LEU A 39 18.15 -7.00 6.79
CA LEU A 39 16.96 -7.19 5.96
C LEU A 39 17.36 -7.45 4.50
N ASN A 40 16.51 -8.20 3.81
CA ASN A 40 16.60 -8.40 2.38
C ASN A 40 15.45 -7.62 1.70
N ASN A 41 15.77 -6.59 0.95
CA ASN A 41 14.79 -5.75 0.27
C ASN A 41 14.27 -6.36 -1.05
N SER A 42 14.82 -7.49 -1.49
CA SER A 42 14.40 -8.17 -2.72
C SER A 42 14.52 -9.68 -2.57
N PRO A 43 13.68 -10.30 -1.73
CA PRO A 43 13.78 -11.74 -1.41
C PRO A 43 13.21 -12.66 -2.51
N GLY A 44 13.02 -12.17 -3.72
CA GLY A 44 12.48 -12.91 -4.86
C GLY A 44 11.26 -12.24 -5.46
N ARG A 45 10.78 -12.76 -6.60
CA ARG A 45 9.68 -12.16 -7.36
C ARG A 45 8.30 -12.52 -6.81
N GLU A 46 8.18 -13.64 -6.13
CA GLU A 46 6.90 -14.13 -5.63
C GLU A 46 6.34 -13.20 -4.55
N GLY A 47 5.08 -12.81 -4.72
CA GLY A 47 4.40 -11.93 -3.78
C GLY A 47 5.05 -10.55 -3.66
N HIS A 48 5.52 -9.98 -4.76
CA HIS A 48 6.33 -8.75 -4.76
C HIS A 48 5.63 -7.57 -4.06
N ALA A 49 4.34 -7.38 -4.27
CA ALA A 49 3.56 -6.35 -3.59
C ALA A 49 3.56 -6.55 -2.06
N ILE A 50 3.39 -7.78 -1.61
CA ILE A 50 3.43 -8.14 -0.19
C ILE A 50 4.84 -7.95 0.38
N MET A 51 5.87 -8.29 -0.38
CA MET A 51 7.27 -8.13 0.05
C MET A 51 7.64 -6.66 0.23
N ALA A 52 7.20 -5.79 -0.66
CA ALA A 52 7.43 -4.34 -0.55
C ALA A 52 6.81 -3.79 0.75
N GLY A 53 5.55 -4.12 1.01
CA GLY A 53 4.87 -3.74 2.25
C GLY A 53 5.54 -4.33 3.49
N THR A 54 5.94 -5.59 3.43
CA THR A 54 6.62 -6.28 4.54
C THR A 54 7.94 -5.60 4.89
N PHE A 55 8.74 -5.25 3.88
CA PHE A 55 10.02 -4.56 4.08
C PHE A 55 9.82 -3.18 4.74
N ILE A 56 8.92 -2.37 4.22
CA ILE A 56 8.62 -1.04 4.79
C ILE A 56 8.10 -1.17 6.22
N GLY A 57 7.28 -2.17 6.50
CA GLY A 57 6.74 -2.43 7.83
C GLY A 57 7.79 -2.67 8.91
N GLU A 58 8.98 -3.16 8.56
CA GLU A 58 10.07 -3.33 9.51
C GLU A 58 10.54 -2.00 10.11
N PHE A 59 10.34 -0.89 9.42
CA PHE A 59 10.73 0.46 9.86
C PHE A 59 9.61 1.23 10.57
N ALA A 60 8.39 0.73 10.53
CA ALA A 60 7.24 1.40 11.17
C ALA A 60 7.23 1.23 12.69
N GLU A 61 7.90 0.19 13.20
CA GLU A 61 7.95 -0.15 14.62
C GLU A 61 6.54 -0.27 15.23
N GLN A 62 6.21 0.57 16.21
CA GLN A 62 4.91 0.61 16.88
C GLN A 62 3.94 1.63 16.27
N THR A 63 4.39 2.38 15.25
CA THR A 63 3.52 3.38 14.60
C THR A 63 2.50 2.67 13.72
N PRO A 64 1.21 3.01 13.81
CA PRO A 64 0.21 2.53 12.87
C PRO A 64 0.59 2.91 11.44
N TRP A 65 0.55 1.95 10.54
CA TRP A 65 0.94 2.16 9.14
C TRP A 65 0.11 1.29 8.20
N VAL A 66 0.02 1.73 6.96
CA VAL A 66 -0.55 0.98 5.84
C VAL A 66 0.32 1.21 4.62
N HIS A 67 0.61 0.15 3.89
CA HIS A 67 1.27 0.20 2.60
C HIS A 67 0.22 0.15 1.49
N LEU A 68 0.29 1.08 0.55
CA LEU A 68 -0.57 1.12 -0.63
C LEU A 68 0.28 0.82 -1.87
N ASP A 69 0.07 -0.35 -2.47
CA ASP A 69 0.72 -0.68 -3.74
C ASP A 69 -0.13 -0.16 -4.90
N ILE A 70 0.42 0.76 -5.66
CA ILE A 70 -0.23 1.38 -6.80
C ILE A 70 0.44 1.04 -8.14
N ALA A 71 1.35 0.09 -8.16
CA ALA A 71 2.17 -0.20 -9.35
C ALA A 71 1.34 -0.48 -10.60
N GLY A 72 0.21 -1.18 -10.45
CA GLY A 72 -0.67 -1.50 -11.58
C GLY A 72 -1.64 -0.41 -11.99
N THR A 73 -1.76 0.66 -11.20
CA THR A 73 -2.81 1.69 -11.39
C THR A 73 -2.28 3.11 -11.45
N ALA A 74 -0.98 3.30 -11.25
CA ALA A 74 -0.33 4.62 -11.20
C ALA A 74 -0.35 5.36 -12.53
N THR A 75 -0.42 4.64 -13.65
CA THR A 75 -0.42 5.23 -15.00
C THR A 75 -1.52 4.63 -15.85
N SER A 76 -2.00 5.42 -16.82
CA SER A 76 -2.95 4.99 -17.83
C SER A 76 -2.37 5.23 -19.22
N ALA A 77 -2.51 4.24 -20.13
CA ALA A 77 -2.02 4.34 -21.51
C ALA A 77 -2.92 5.24 -22.38
N ALA A 78 -4.19 5.43 -21.97
CA ALA A 78 -5.16 6.23 -22.71
C ALA A 78 -5.88 7.21 -21.79
N SER A 79 -6.49 8.26 -22.36
CA SER A 79 -7.38 9.12 -21.60
C SER A 79 -8.60 8.35 -21.11
N HIS A 80 -9.10 8.74 -19.95
CA HIS A 80 -10.25 8.11 -19.28
C HIS A 80 -11.13 9.18 -18.63
N GLU A 81 -12.24 8.77 -18.04
CA GLU A 81 -13.25 9.69 -17.48
C GLU A 81 -12.69 10.69 -16.45
N LEU A 82 -11.65 10.32 -15.74
CA LEU A 82 -11.06 11.13 -14.67
C LEU A 82 -9.82 11.91 -15.09
N GLY A 83 -9.36 11.76 -16.32
CA GLY A 83 -8.18 12.48 -16.77
C GLY A 83 -7.55 11.99 -18.08
N PRO A 84 -6.45 12.61 -18.48
CA PRO A 84 -5.69 12.23 -19.67
C PRO A 84 -4.87 10.96 -19.45
N SER A 85 -4.22 10.48 -20.52
CA SER A 85 -3.19 9.44 -20.41
C SER A 85 -2.01 9.92 -19.53
N GLY A 86 -1.27 9.00 -19.00
CA GLY A 86 -0.13 9.27 -18.10
C GLY A 86 -0.45 8.97 -16.64
N ALA A 87 0.04 9.77 -15.74
CA ALA A 87 -0.19 9.59 -14.30
C ALA A 87 -1.68 9.69 -13.94
N THR A 88 -2.15 8.75 -13.15
CA THR A 88 -3.58 8.68 -12.79
C THR A 88 -3.94 9.49 -11.54
N GLY A 89 -2.96 9.77 -10.67
CA GLY A 89 -3.24 10.33 -9.35
C GLY A 89 -4.00 9.38 -8.44
N VAL A 90 -3.95 8.08 -8.70
CA VAL A 90 -4.66 7.06 -7.89
C VAL A 90 -4.32 7.24 -6.41
N MET A 91 -5.32 7.06 -5.55
CA MET A 91 -5.29 7.23 -4.10
C MET A 91 -5.20 8.69 -3.60
N VAL A 92 -4.94 9.68 -4.44
CA VAL A 92 -4.93 11.09 -3.99
C VAL A 92 -6.28 11.48 -3.39
N ARG A 93 -7.39 11.18 -4.07
CA ARG A 93 -8.74 11.49 -3.57
C ARG A 93 -9.08 10.68 -2.32
N THR A 94 -8.73 9.39 -2.31
CA THR A 94 -8.96 8.50 -1.16
C THR A 94 -8.21 9.00 0.08
N LEU A 95 -6.93 9.34 -0.06
CA LEU A 95 -6.11 9.82 1.06
C LEU A 95 -6.55 11.20 1.52
N ALA A 96 -6.92 12.11 0.62
CA ALA A 96 -7.47 13.41 0.98
C ALA A 96 -8.77 13.27 1.77
N THR A 97 -9.68 12.41 1.33
CA THR A 97 -10.93 12.11 2.04
C THR A 97 -10.67 11.53 3.42
N MET A 98 -9.74 10.58 3.52
CA MET A 98 -9.37 9.96 4.80
C MET A 98 -8.77 10.99 5.77
N VAL A 99 -7.88 11.86 5.30
CA VAL A 99 -7.25 12.89 6.14
C VAL A 99 -8.28 13.90 6.64
N CYS A 100 -9.22 14.32 5.80
CA CYS A 100 -10.29 15.26 6.18
C CYS A 100 -11.23 14.69 7.26
N SER A 101 -11.41 13.37 7.30
CA SER A 101 -12.27 12.69 8.28
C SER A 101 -11.49 11.87 9.31
N PHE A 102 -10.18 12.10 9.39
CA PHE A 102 -9.30 11.32 10.26
C PHE A 102 -9.67 11.47 11.73
N GLU A 103 -9.77 10.32 12.42
CA GLU A 103 -9.97 10.24 13.85
C GLU A 103 -8.81 9.44 14.45
N ALA A 104 -8.06 10.06 15.35
CA ALA A 104 -7.00 9.38 16.07
C ALA A 104 -7.61 8.43 17.11
N ASN A 105 -7.08 7.22 17.19
CA ASN A 105 -7.48 6.19 18.17
C ASN A 105 -6.45 6.08 19.29
#